data_4ff8ecad10ae3605b581371f05137e3c
#
_entry.id   4ff8ecad10ae3605b581371f05137e3c
#
_cell.length_a   1.000
_cell.length_b   1.000
_cell.length_c   1.000
_cell.angle_alpha   90.00
_cell.angle_beta   90.00
_cell.angle_gamma   90.00
#
_symmetry.space_group_name_H-M   'P 1'
#
loop_
_entity.id
_entity.type
_entity.pdbx_description
1 polymer ?
#
loop_
_entity_poly.entity_id
_entity_poly.type
_entity_poly.pdbx_seq_one_letter_code
_entity_poly.pdbx_strand_id
1 'polypeptide(L)'
;MDPVKGYYSRKVAGIGARGDFATSASIGEALARGIADWLKEEMRRDASVRTVIEIGGGEGALMKEVRRELGWWTRRQLRWVMVERSEPLKAKQEALLGQNVHWHASLEAALRACDGNAFIWHNEFLDALPFSLVQWCGEDRLWREIWLR
;
A
#
# COMPACT_ATOMS: atom_id res chain seq x y z
N MET A 1 -0.26 -12.21 -10.60
CA MET A 1 1.15 -12.43 -10.19
C MET A 1 1.35 -13.91 -9.98
N ASP A 2 2.32 -14.51 -10.66
CA ASP A 2 2.67 -15.92 -10.42
C ASP A 2 3.33 -16.02 -9.03
N PRO A 3 2.76 -16.76 -8.07
CA PRO A 3 3.28 -16.83 -6.71
C PRO A 3 4.63 -17.56 -6.63
N VAL A 4 5.01 -18.28 -7.70
CA VAL A 4 6.23 -19.08 -7.76
C VAL A 4 7.31 -18.44 -8.63
N LYS A 5 6.93 -17.74 -9.71
CA LYS A 5 7.82 -17.17 -10.73
C LYS A 5 7.81 -15.64 -10.77
N GLY A 6 6.93 -14.99 -10.05
CA GLY A 6 6.81 -13.54 -10.05
C GLY A 6 8.08 -12.85 -9.53
N TYR A 7 8.47 -11.76 -10.18
CA TYR A 7 9.64 -10.96 -9.81
C TYR A 7 9.63 -10.57 -8.32
N TYR A 8 8.49 -10.05 -7.85
CA TYR A 8 8.30 -9.64 -6.45
C TYR A 8 8.33 -10.79 -5.44
N SER A 9 8.09 -12.04 -5.89
CA SER A 9 8.12 -13.21 -5.01
C SER A 9 9.54 -13.77 -4.80
N ARG A 10 10.49 -13.46 -5.68
CA ARG A 10 11.81 -14.14 -5.68
C ARG A 10 13.03 -13.22 -5.64
N LYS A 11 12.98 -12.01 -6.15
CA LYS A 11 14.19 -11.24 -6.47
C LYS A 11 14.25 -9.84 -5.87
N VAL A 12 13.23 -9.35 -5.18
CA VAL A 12 13.28 -7.99 -4.64
C VAL A 12 14.25 -7.95 -3.46
N ALA A 13 15.46 -7.50 -3.70
CA ALA A 13 16.46 -7.25 -2.67
C ALA A 13 16.13 -6.01 -1.82
N GLY A 14 15.31 -5.09 -2.37
CA GLY A 14 14.82 -3.88 -1.72
C GLY A 14 14.07 -2.98 -2.66
N ILE A 15 13.21 -2.13 -2.10
CA ILE A 15 12.50 -1.06 -2.80
C ILE A 15 12.91 0.25 -2.14
N GLY A 16 13.18 1.28 -2.93
CA GLY A 16 13.63 2.59 -2.44
C GLY A 16 14.92 3.05 -3.08
N ALA A 17 15.56 4.08 -2.53
CA ALA A 17 16.73 4.77 -3.10
C ALA A 17 17.94 3.86 -3.40
N ARG A 18 17.99 2.66 -2.84
CA ARG A 18 19.07 1.66 -3.03
C ARG A 18 18.56 0.33 -3.58
N GLY A 19 17.26 0.22 -3.89
CA GLY A 19 16.65 -0.98 -4.45
C GLY A 19 16.43 -0.88 -5.96
N ASP A 20 15.80 -1.92 -6.53
CA ASP A 20 15.51 -2.02 -7.96
C ASP A 20 14.49 -0.98 -8.45
N PHE A 21 13.74 -0.36 -7.52
CA PHE A 21 12.73 0.66 -7.79
C PHE A 21 12.89 1.85 -6.86
N ALA A 22 13.05 3.04 -7.42
CA ALA A 22 12.91 4.30 -6.72
C ALA A 22 11.43 4.68 -6.71
N THR A 23 10.80 4.66 -5.54
CA THR A 23 9.39 5.05 -5.37
C THR A 23 9.30 6.48 -4.85
N SER A 24 8.17 7.15 -5.07
CA SER A 24 7.91 8.48 -4.47
C SER A 24 7.92 8.46 -2.94
N ALA A 25 7.77 7.29 -2.32
CA ALA A 25 7.96 7.10 -0.89
C ALA A 25 9.39 7.39 -0.43
N SER A 26 10.39 7.15 -1.28
CA SER A 26 11.79 7.50 -1.01
C SER A 26 12.13 8.98 -1.27
N ILE A 27 11.24 9.70 -1.97
CA ILE A 27 11.39 11.13 -2.30
C ILE A 27 10.71 12.02 -1.23
N GLY A 28 9.97 11.41 -0.27
CA GLY A 28 8.97 12.20 0.16
C GLY A 28 8.50 12.54 1.51
N GLU A 29 9.18 13.41 2.26
CA GLU A 29 8.56 14.17 3.35
C GLU A 29 7.30 14.92 2.90
N ALA A 30 7.26 15.44 1.67
CA ALA A 30 6.11 16.15 1.12
C ALA A 30 4.89 15.24 0.94
N LEU A 31 5.07 14.03 0.39
CA LEU A 31 4.00 13.06 0.24
C LEU A 31 3.48 12.59 1.61
N ALA A 32 4.39 12.26 2.52
CA ALA A 32 4.01 11.84 3.87
C ALA A 32 3.22 12.92 4.62
N ARG A 33 3.62 14.18 4.49
CA ARG A 33 2.90 15.33 5.05
C ARG A 33 1.51 15.48 4.43
N GLY A 34 1.41 15.38 3.10
CA GLY A 34 0.13 15.45 2.40
C GLY A 34 -0.85 14.35 2.86
N ILE A 35 -0.38 13.10 3.01
CA ILE A 35 -1.19 12.01 3.55
C ILE A 35 -1.56 12.26 5.02
N ALA A 36 -0.64 12.74 5.83
CA ALA A 36 -0.91 13.05 7.23
C ALA A 36 -1.96 14.16 7.38
N ASP A 37 -1.91 15.19 6.56
CA ASP A 37 -2.88 16.29 6.58
C ASP A 37 -4.26 15.83 6.06
N TRP A 38 -4.28 15.01 5.02
CA TRP A 38 -5.49 14.34 4.56
C TRP A 38 -6.12 13.49 5.67
N LEU A 39 -5.36 12.66 6.36
CA LEU A 39 -5.86 11.85 7.48
C LEU A 39 -6.43 12.71 8.61
N LYS A 40 -5.77 13.80 8.98
CA LYS A 40 -6.29 14.74 10.00
C LYS A 40 -7.64 15.34 9.60
N GLU A 41 -7.79 15.68 8.30
CA GLU A 41 -9.03 16.23 7.77
C GLU A 41 -10.14 15.19 7.76
N GLU A 42 -9.87 13.97 7.27
CA GLU A 42 -10.86 12.89 7.24
C GLU A 42 -11.29 12.45 8.65
N MET A 43 -10.35 12.39 9.60
CA MET A 43 -10.68 12.12 11.00
C MET A 43 -11.57 13.20 11.64
N ARG A 44 -11.53 14.44 11.16
CA ARG A 44 -12.44 15.51 11.59
C ARG A 44 -13.82 15.35 10.96
N ARG A 45 -13.89 14.87 9.71
CA ARG A 45 -15.16 14.62 9.01
C ARG A 45 -15.88 13.40 9.55
N ASP A 46 -15.13 12.33 9.80
CA ASP A 46 -15.65 11.09 10.34
C ASP A 46 -14.78 10.56 11.49
N ALA A 47 -15.20 10.87 12.68
CA ALA A 47 -14.53 10.43 13.90
C ALA A 47 -14.72 8.94 14.20
N SER A 48 -15.57 8.21 13.48
CA SER A 48 -15.78 6.77 13.67
C SER A 48 -14.68 5.92 13.04
N VAL A 49 -14.07 6.39 11.95
CA VAL A 49 -12.98 5.68 11.26
C VAL A 49 -11.69 5.80 12.05
N ARG A 50 -11.14 4.67 12.45
CA ARG A 50 -9.91 4.59 13.25
C ARG A 50 -8.85 3.65 12.68
N THR A 51 -9.13 3.00 11.57
CA THR A 51 -8.19 2.12 10.91
C THR A 51 -7.59 2.81 9.68
N VAL A 52 -6.29 2.66 9.53
CA VAL A 52 -5.53 3.17 8.40
C VAL A 52 -4.82 2.01 7.75
N ILE A 53 -4.98 1.82 6.44
CA ILE A 53 -4.42 0.71 5.67
C ILE A 53 -3.51 1.26 4.57
N GLU A 54 -2.25 0.82 4.55
CA GLU A 54 -1.36 0.98 3.41
C GLU A 54 -1.23 -0.33 2.62
N ILE A 55 -1.39 -0.27 1.30
CA ILE A 55 -1.27 -1.42 0.42
C ILE A 55 0.05 -1.35 -0.34
N GLY A 56 0.87 -2.42 -0.24
CA GLY A 56 2.11 -2.52 -0.99
C GLY A 56 3.15 -1.47 -0.62
N GLY A 57 3.31 -1.18 0.66
CA GLY A 57 4.16 -0.10 1.18
C GLY A 57 5.67 -0.34 1.09
N GLY A 58 6.13 -1.28 0.25
CA GLY A 58 7.55 -1.57 0.06
C GLY A 58 8.26 -1.94 1.36
N GLU A 59 9.30 -1.21 1.74
CA GLU A 59 10.00 -1.42 3.03
C GLU A 59 9.33 -0.72 4.22
N GLY A 60 8.20 -0.02 4.02
CA GLY A 60 7.44 0.64 5.08
C GLY A 60 7.87 2.09 5.36
N ALA A 61 8.73 2.66 4.52
CA ALA A 61 9.27 4.01 4.74
C ALA A 61 8.17 5.08 4.75
N LEU A 62 7.20 5.02 3.81
CA LEU A 62 6.11 5.99 3.73
C LEU A 62 5.22 5.94 4.98
N MET A 63 4.81 4.77 5.41
CA MET A 63 4.03 4.59 6.65
C MET A 63 4.76 5.19 7.86
N LYS A 64 6.07 4.94 7.97
CA LYS A 64 6.89 5.51 9.06
C LYS A 64 6.84 7.03 9.08
N GLU A 65 7.05 7.65 7.92
CA GLU A 65 7.05 9.11 7.79
C GLU A 65 5.66 9.72 8.04
N VAL A 66 4.59 9.13 7.49
CA VAL A 66 3.21 9.55 7.77
C VAL A 66 2.91 9.51 9.28
N ARG A 67 3.31 8.42 9.96
CA ARG A 67 3.15 8.29 11.41
C ARG A 67 3.96 9.34 12.19
N ARG A 68 5.11 9.76 11.67
CA ARG A 68 5.92 10.85 12.26
C ARG A 68 5.21 12.20 12.12
N GLU A 69 4.69 12.52 10.92
CA GLU A 69 4.02 13.78 10.61
C GLU A 69 2.69 13.97 11.37
N LEU A 70 2.00 12.90 11.70
CA LEU A 70 0.77 12.96 12.50
C LEU A 70 0.99 13.35 13.96
N GLY A 71 2.19 13.16 14.47
CA GLY A 71 2.49 13.35 15.88
C GLY A 71 1.93 12.26 16.79
N TRP A 72 2.40 12.24 18.02
CA TRP A 72 2.19 11.14 18.96
C TRP A 72 0.71 10.93 19.34
N TRP A 73 -0.04 12.00 19.63
CA TRP A 73 -1.43 11.91 20.06
C TRP A 73 -2.34 11.35 18.95
N THR A 74 -2.29 11.91 17.75
CA THR A 74 -3.11 11.48 16.62
C THR A 74 -2.78 10.05 16.21
N ARG A 75 -1.47 9.74 16.15
CA ARG A 75 -0.98 8.40 15.81
C ARG A 75 -1.52 7.32 16.74
N ARG A 76 -1.69 7.58 18.03
CA ARG A 76 -2.21 6.61 19.01
C ARG A 76 -3.71 6.38 18.92
N GLN A 77 -4.44 7.25 18.27
CA GLN A 77 -5.87 7.08 18.03
C GLN A 77 -6.18 6.18 16.85
N LEU A 78 -5.17 5.84 16.05
CA LEU A 78 -5.31 5.08 14.81
C LEU A 78 -4.74 3.68 14.97
N ARG A 79 -5.46 2.71 14.42
CA ARG A 79 -4.99 1.35 14.18
C ARG A 79 -4.28 1.32 12.82
N TRP A 80 -3.02 0.94 12.81
CA TRP A 80 -2.19 0.90 11.62
C TRP A 80 -2.14 -0.49 11.03
N VAL A 81 -2.36 -0.59 9.73
CA VAL A 81 -2.43 -1.86 9.01
C VAL A 81 -1.61 -1.76 7.73
N MET A 82 -0.83 -2.80 7.47
CA MET A 82 -0.11 -3.02 6.21
C MET A 82 -0.72 -4.22 5.47
N VAL A 83 -0.93 -4.08 4.17
CA VAL A 83 -1.26 -5.21 3.30
C VAL A 83 -0.01 -5.55 2.51
N GLU A 84 0.61 -6.69 2.87
CA GLU A 84 1.85 -7.17 2.25
C GLU A 84 1.84 -8.70 2.13
N ARG A 85 2.18 -9.21 0.95
CA ARG A 85 2.22 -10.65 0.66
C ARG A 85 3.64 -11.23 0.67
N SER A 86 4.63 -10.37 0.53
CA SER A 86 6.03 -10.76 0.53
C SER A 86 6.55 -10.87 1.96
N GLU A 87 6.82 -12.08 2.43
CA GLU A 87 7.39 -12.29 3.76
C GLU A 87 8.72 -11.54 3.98
N PRO A 88 9.65 -11.46 2.98
CA PRO A 88 10.85 -10.65 3.14
C PRO A 88 10.57 -9.15 3.33
N LEU A 89 9.59 -8.57 2.61
CA LEU A 89 9.22 -7.17 2.79
C LEU A 89 8.50 -6.96 4.13
N LYS A 90 7.60 -7.86 4.50
CA LYS A 90 6.94 -7.84 5.81
C LYS A 90 7.95 -7.83 6.95
N ALA A 91 8.97 -8.69 6.91
CA ALA A 91 10.01 -8.71 7.94
C ALA A 91 10.76 -7.37 8.06
N LYS A 92 11.04 -6.70 6.92
CA LYS A 92 11.63 -5.36 6.92
C LYS A 92 10.68 -4.31 7.50
N GLN A 93 9.40 -4.38 7.14
CA GLN A 93 8.36 -3.49 7.67
C GLN A 93 8.21 -3.67 9.18
N GLU A 94 8.19 -4.91 9.68
CA GLU A 94 8.12 -5.21 11.12
C GLU A 94 9.31 -4.63 11.87
N ALA A 95 10.52 -4.80 11.34
CA ALA A 95 11.74 -4.23 11.91
C ALA A 95 11.72 -2.70 11.94
N LEU A 96 11.12 -2.05 10.92
CA LEU A 96 11.08 -0.59 10.79
C LEU A 96 9.96 0.06 11.60
N LEU A 97 8.77 -0.54 11.62
CA LEU A 97 7.52 0.05 12.13
C LEU A 97 7.19 -0.39 13.56
N GLY A 98 7.75 -1.50 14.02
CA GLY A 98 7.56 -2.05 15.36
C GLY A 98 6.17 -2.67 15.56
N GLN A 99 5.87 -3.03 16.81
CA GLN A 99 4.72 -3.87 17.19
C GLN A 99 3.34 -3.20 17.09
N ASN A 100 3.25 -1.90 16.77
CA ASN A 100 1.99 -1.17 16.72
C ASN A 100 1.38 -1.09 15.32
N VAL A 101 1.73 -2.05 14.45
CA VAL A 101 1.19 -2.21 13.11
C VAL A 101 0.72 -3.65 12.98
N HIS A 102 -0.35 -3.87 12.23
CA HIS A 102 -0.90 -5.19 11.94
C HIS A 102 -0.69 -5.50 10.46
N TRP A 103 -0.39 -6.76 10.13
CA TRP A 103 -0.18 -7.19 8.75
C TRP A 103 -1.24 -8.17 8.29
N HIS A 104 -1.70 -7.98 7.05
CA HIS A 104 -2.60 -8.89 6.36
C HIS A 104 -2.05 -9.21 4.96
N ALA A 105 -2.27 -10.44 4.50
CA ALA A 105 -1.83 -10.87 3.18
C ALA A 105 -2.74 -10.34 2.04
N SER A 106 -3.92 -9.80 2.36
CA SER A 106 -4.84 -9.24 1.38
C SER A 106 -5.65 -8.08 1.96
N LEU A 107 -6.08 -7.16 1.08
CA LEU A 107 -6.97 -6.06 1.44
C LEU A 107 -8.30 -6.58 2.02
N GLU A 108 -8.83 -7.64 1.46
CA GLU A 108 -10.07 -8.26 1.94
C GLU A 108 -9.94 -8.72 3.40
N ALA A 109 -8.83 -9.35 3.77
CA ALA A 109 -8.58 -9.76 5.15
C ALA A 109 -8.44 -8.55 6.09
N ALA A 110 -7.77 -7.48 5.63
CA ALA A 110 -7.61 -6.25 6.38
C ALA A 110 -8.96 -5.56 6.61
N LEU A 111 -9.81 -5.47 5.57
CA LEU A 111 -11.15 -4.86 5.66
C LEU A 111 -12.08 -5.66 6.58
N ARG A 112 -12.07 -6.99 6.51
CA ARG A 112 -12.85 -7.81 7.46
C ARG A 112 -12.46 -7.55 8.92
N ALA A 113 -11.18 -7.26 9.18
CA ALA A 113 -10.70 -7.01 10.53
C ALA A 113 -11.08 -5.63 11.10
N CYS A 114 -11.70 -4.75 10.28
CA CYS A 114 -12.19 -3.42 10.67
C CYS A 114 -13.61 -3.13 10.16
N ASP A 115 -14.39 -4.19 9.87
CA ASP A 115 -15.79 -4.09 9.39
C ASP A 115 -15.95 -3.19 8.18
N GLY A 116 -14.94 -3.16 7.29
CA GLY A 116 -14.90 -2.32 6.10
C GLY A 116 -14.62 -0.83 6.36
N ASN A 117 -14.38 -0.43 7.60
CA ASN A 117 -14.25 0.98 7.98
C ASN A 117 -12.79 1.39 8.16
N ALA A 118 -12.18 1.92 7.09
CA ALA A 118 -10.76 2.31 7.08
C ALA A 118 -10.47 3.44 6.08
N PHE A 119 -9.46 4.24 6.41
CA PHE A 119 -8.74 5.08 5.44
C PHE A 119 -7.72 4.22 4.72
N ILE A 120 -7.71 4.27 3.40
CA ILE A 120 -6.86 3.39 2.58
C ILE A 120 -6.03 4.25 1.62
N TRP A 121 -4.74 3.97 1.54
CA TRP A 121 -3.89 4.48 0.47
C TRP A 121 -2.98 3.41 -0.10
N HIS A 122 -2.48 3.67 -1.28
CA HIS A 122 -1.35 2.98 -1.88
C HIS A 122 -0.49 3.99 -2.64
N ASN A 123 0.77 3.68 -2.82
CA ASN A 123 1.67 4.43 -3.66
C ASN A 123 2.42 3.48 -4.58
N GLU A 124 2.38 3.75 -5.92
CA GLU A 124 3.05 2.94 -6.95
C GLU A 124 2.79 1.42 -6.81
N PHE A 125 1.57 1.04 -6.44
CA PHE A 125 1.19 -0.36 -6.24
C PHE A 125 0.49 -0.95 -7.46
N LEU A 126 -0.38 -0.17 -8.13
CA LEU A 126 -1.21 -0.69 -9.22
C LEU A 126 -0.41 -1.00 -10.48
N ASP A 127 0.65 -0.27 -10.74
CA ASP A 127 1.57 -0.50 -11.86
C ASP A 127 2.38 -1.80 -11.74
N ALA A 128 2.53 -2.30 -10.52
CA ALA A 128 3.13 -3.60 -10.24
C ALA A 128 2.16 -4.80 -10.41
N LEU A 129 0.87 -4.54 -10.62
CA LEU A 129 -0.12 -5.60 -10.81
C LEU A 129 -0.16 -6.07 -12.26
N PRO A 130 -0.46 -7.36 -12.49
CA PRO A 130 -0.71 -7.84 -13.85
C PRO A 130 -1.95 -7.16 -14.40
N PHE A 131 -1.88 -6.76 -15.67
CA PHE A 131 -2.98 -6.13 -16.39
C PHE A 131 -3.24 -6.86 -17.70
N SER A 132 -4.46 -6.76 -18.18
CA SER A 132 -4.84 -7.22 -19.53
C SER A 132 -4.95 -6.03 -20.47
N LEU A 133 -4.34 -6.15 -21.65
CA LEU A 133 -4.59 -5.22 -22.73
C LEU A 133 -5.92 -5.59 -23.39
N VAL A 134 -6.82 -4.63 -23.51
CA VAL A 134 -8.11 -4.84 -24.16
C VAL A 134 -8.34 -3.80 -25.26
N GLN A 135 -8.95 -4.23 -26.35
CA GLN A 135 -9.34 -3.37 -27.47
C GLN A 135 -10.85 -3.45 -27.68
N TRP A 136 -11.46 -2.30 -27.88
CA TRP A 136 -12.85 -2.22 -28.32
C TRP A 136 -12.98 -2.57 -29.80
N CYS A 137 -13.79 -3.58 -30.12
CA CYS A 137 -14.12 -3.98 -31.48
C CYS A 137 -15.51 -3.41 -31.83
N GLY A 138 -15.53 -2.33 -32.61
CA GLY A 138 -16.77 -1.61 -32.94
C GLY A 138 -17.76 -2.42 -33.75
N GLU A 139 -17.25 -3.31 -34.65
CA GLU A 139 -18.07 -4.20 -35.48
C GLU A 139 -18.87 -5.20 -34.64
N ASP A 140 -18.21 -5.83 -33.66
CA ASP A 140 -18.83 -6.84 -32.79
C ASP A 140 -19.42 -6.23 -31.51
N ARG A 141 -19.20 -4.94 -31.25
CA ARG A 141 -19.62 -4.21 -30.04
C ARG A 141 -19.18 -4.90 -28.75
N LEU A 142 -17.95 -5.39 -28.71
CA LEU A 142 -17.39 -6.09 -27.54
C LEU A 142 -15.90 -5.71 -27.32
N TRP A 143 -15.44 -5.92 -26.09
CA TRP A 143 -14.02 -5.83 -25.75
C TRP A 143 -13.31 -7.16 -26.03
N ARG A 144 -12.15 -7.11 -26.68
CA ARG A 144 -11.27 -8.26 -26.92
C ARG A 144 -9.96 -8.09 -26.19
N GLU A 145 -9.51 -9.15 -25.53
CA GLU A 145 -8.18 -9.17 -24.94
C GLU A 145 -7.11 -9.34 -26.03
N ILE A 146 -6.06 -8.52 -25.95
CA ILE A 146 -4.93 -8.58 -26.88
C ILE A 146 -3.79 -9.35 -26.21
N TRP A 147 -3.34 -10.40 -26.88
CA TRP A 147 -2.17 -11.16 -26.46
C TRP A 147 -0.96 -10.76 -27.31
N LEU A 148 0.14 -10.36 -26.64
CA LEU A 148 1.42 -10.18 -27.31
C LEU A 148 2.06 -11.57 -27.49
N ARG A 149 2.45 -11.87 -28.72
CA ARG A 149 3.17 -13.11 -29.05
C ARG A 149 4.67 -12.92 -28.93
#